data_8e7d733ee7d7f73c439ab5a04cb11367
#
_entry.id   8e7d733ee7d7f73c439ab5a04cb11367
#
_cell.length_a   1.000
_cell.length_b   1.000
_cell.length_c   1.000
_cell.angle_alpha   90.00
_cell.angle_beta   90.00
_cell.angle_gamma   90.00
#
_symmetry.space_group_name_H-M   'P 1'
#
loop_
_entity.id
_entity.type
_entity.pdbx_description
1 polymer ?
#
loop_
_entity_poly.entity_id
_entity_poly.type
_entity_poly.pdbx_seq_one_letter_code
_entity_poly.pdbx_strand_id
1 'polypeptide(L)'
;MANLFSLEGKNAWVTGAAYGIGFAIAKAFVEAGVKNILFNTSNQASMEKGLEAYKEAGITNVHGYVCDVTDEEAVKELVQKIHAEVGQIDILVNNAGIIKRIPMHEMSRAEFQRVIDVDLVGPYICAAAVVPEMMERREGKIINICSMMSELGRETVSAYAAAKGGLKMLTRNICSEYGEYNIQCNGIGPGYIATPQTAPLRERQPDGSRHPFDSFICAKTPAGRWLDPSELGGPAVFLASHASDAVNGHILYVDGGILAYIGKQPK
;
A
#
# COMPACT_ATOMS: atom_id res chain seq x y z
N MET A 1 5.90 -28.49 11.94
CA MET A 1 5.79 -27.09 12.45
C MET A 1 4.81 -26.35 11.56
N ALA A 2 3.88 -25.59 12.12
CA ALA A 2 2.98 -24.75 11.34
C ALA A 2 3.81 -23.70 10.55
N ASN A 3 3.43 -23.44 9.31
CA ASN A 3 4.06 -22.39 8.50
C ASN A 3 3.58 -21.03 9.03
N LEU A 4 4.43 -20.32 9.78
CA LEU A 4 4.11 -19.01 10.34
C LEU A 4 3.78 -17.95 9.30
N PHE A 5 4.19 -18.13 8.05
CA PHE A 5 3.94 -17.21 6.92
C PHE A 5 2.69 -17.59 6.11
N SER A 6 1.96 -18.64 6.49
CA SER A 6 0.74 -19.05 5.81
C SER A 6 -0.38 -18.02 5.99
N LEU A 7 -1.09 -17.74 4.91
CA LEU A 7 -2.34 -16.96 4.90
C LEU A 7 -3.57 -17.84 4.61
N GLU A 8 -3.43 -19.15 4.80
CA GLU A 8 -4.50 -20.12 4.54
C GLU A 8 -5.77 -19.77 5.34
N GLY A 9 -6.91 -19.80 4.66
CA GLY A 9 -8.20 -19.48 5.23
C GLY A 9 -8.53 -17.99 5.36
N LYS A 10 -7.56 -17.08 5.17
CA LYS A 10 -7.73 -15.63 5.32
C LYS A 10 -8.30 -14.95 4.08
N ASN A 11 -9.13 -13.94 4.28
CA ASN A 11 -9.60 -13.03 3.24
C ASN A 11 -8.84 -11.70 3.37
N ALA A 12 -8.23 -11.24 2.27
CA ALA A 12 -7.43 -10.02 2.25
C ALA A 12 -8.06 -8.95 1.35
N TRP A 13 -8.40 -7.81 1.92
CA TRP A 13 -8.83 -6.63 1.17
C TRP A 13 -7.64 -5.70 0.91
N VAL A 14 -7.30 -5.53 -0.39
CA VAL A 14 -6.20 -4.67 -0.84
C VAL A 14 -6.78 -3.52 -1.66
N THR A 15 -6.77 -2.31 -1.12
CA THR A 15 -7.33 -1.15 -1.81
C THR A 15 -6.45 -0.72 -2.99
N GLY A 16 -7.06 -0.36 -4.13
CA GLY A 16 -6.32 0.10 -5.31
C GLY A 16 -5.41 -0.96 -5.96
N ALA A 17 -5.76 -2.25 -5.86
CA ALA A 17 -4.90 -3.35 -6.28
C ALA A 17 -5.14 -3.87 -7.70
N ALA A 18 -5.66 -3.05 -8.61
CA ALA A 18 -5.81 -3.42 -10.01
C ALA A 18 -4.46 -3.52 -10.77
N TYR A 19 -3.40 -2.89 -10.26
CA TYR A 19 -2.05 -2.89 -10.85
C TYR A 19 -0.99 -2.46 -9.80
N GLY A 20 0.27 -2.49 -10.19
CA GLY A 20 1.37 -1.92 -9.40
C GLY A 20 1.63 -2.64 -8.08
N ILE A 21 1.86 -1.87 -7.02
CA ILE A 21 2.22 -2.40 -5.69
C ILE A 21 1.11 -3.26 -5.12
N GLY A 22 -0.14 -2.79 -5.14
CA GLY A 22 -1.27 -3.54 -4.60
C GLY A 22 -1.48 -4.88 -5.29
N PHE A 23 -1.38 -4.91 -6.61
CA PHE A 23 -1.44 -6.16 -7.39
C PHE A 23 -0.31 -7.13 -7.02
N ALA A 24 0.92 -6.63 -6.88
CA ALA A 24 2.07 -7.46 -6.51
C ALA A 24 1.94 -8.04 -5.09
N ILE A 25 1.43 -7.26 -4.14
CA ILE A 25 1.12 -7.72 -2.78
C ILE A 25 0.02 -8.79 -2.83
N ALA A 26 -1.07 -8.54 -3.56
CA ALA A 26 -2.15 -9.51 -3.68
C ALA A 26 -1.67 -10.84 -4.30
N LYS A 27 -0.80 -10.78 -5.31
CA LYS A 27 -0.18 -11.97 -5.89
C LYS A 27 0.65 -12.74 -4.85
N ALA A 28 1.48 -12.07 -4.07
CA ALA A 28 2.25 -12.70 -3.01
C ALA A 28 1.35 -13.33 -1.92
N PHE A 29 0.20 -12.73 -1.62
CA PHE A 29 -0.78 -13.31 -0.70
C PHE A 29 -1.40 -14.59 -1.27
N VAL A 30 -1.66 -14.66 -2.58
CA VAL A 30 -2.13 -15.90 -3.23
C VAL A 30 -1.07 -16.99 -3.14
N GLU A 31 0.20 -16.66 -3.38
CA GLU A 31 1.33 -17.58 -3.23
C GLU A 31 1.51 -18.07 -1.77
N ALA A 32 1.10 -17.26 -0.79
CA ALA A 32 1.07 -17.61 0.64
C ALA A 32 -0.21 -18.35 1.09
N GLY A 33 -1.12 -18.68 0.16
CA GLY A 33 -2.31 -19.49 0.41
C GLY A 33 -3.54 -18.72 0.88
N VAL A 34 -3.62 -17.39 0.64
CA VAL A 34 -4.81 -16.62 0.98
C VAL A 34 -6.08 -17.21 0.34
N LYS A 35 -7.17 -17.26 1.08
CA LYS A 35 -8.42 -17.82 0.60
C LYS A 35 -9.05 -16.97 -0.50
N ASN A 36 -9.17 -15.67 -0.27
CA ASN A 36 -9.71 -14.72 -1.25
C ASN A 36 -8.93 -13.41 -1.23
N ILE A 37 -8.74 -12.83 -2.40
CA ILE A 37 -8.33 -11.45 -2.61
C ILE A 37 -9.56 -10.61 -2.94
N LEU A 38 -9.72 -9.53 -2.20
CA LEU A 38 -10.75 -8.52 -2.41
C LEU A 38 -10.03 -7.24 -2.81
N PHE A 39 -10.40 -6.62 -3.93
CA PHE A 39 -9.82 -5.33 -4.28
C PHE A 39 -10.87 -4.36 -4.76
N ASN A 40 -10.62 -3.07 -4.58
CA ASN A 40 -11.47 -2.02 -5.13
C ASN A 40 -10.67 -1.02 -5.96
N THR A 41 -11.38 -0.34 -6.82
CA THR A 41 -10.93 0.83 -7.58
C THR A 41 -12.04 1.87 -7.59
N SER A 42 -11.69 3.13 -7.88
CA SER A 42 -12.67 4.23 -7.91
C SER A 42 -13.56 4.24 -9.16
N ASN A 43 -13.35 3.34 -10.13
CA ASN A 43 -14.15 3.30 -11.34
C ASN A 43 -14.19 1.90 -11.98
N GLN A 44 -15.25 1.65 -12.75
CA GLN A 44 -15.54 0.38 -13.40
C GLN A 44 -14.42 -0.09 -14.35
N ALA A 45 -13.93 0.79 -15.20
CA ALA A 45 -12.92 0.43 -16.20
C ALA A 45 -11.59 -0.05 -15.57
N SER A 46 -11.18 0.55 -14.47
CA SER A 46 -10.00 0.11 -13.72
C SER A 46 -10.23 -1.22 -13.01
N MET A 47 -11.44 -1.45 -12.51
CA MET A 47 -11.81 -2.70 -11.85
C MET A 47 -11.80 -3.86 -12.86
N GLU A 48 -12.39 -3.68 -14.04
CA GLU A 48 -12.41 -4.69 -15.11
C GLU A 48 -11.00 -5.04 -15.61
N LYS A 49 -10.13 -4.01 -15.82
CA LYS A 49 -8.72 -4.22 -16.16
C LYS A 49 -7.97 -4.99 -15.07
N GLY A 50 -8.27 -4.70 -13.82
CA GLY A 50 -7.70 -5.44 -12.69
C GLY A 50 -8.09 -6.90 -12.73
N LEU A 51 -9.38 -7.22 -12.88
CA LEU A 51 -9.87 -8.60 -12.98
C LEU A 51 -9.21 -9.37 -14.14
N GLU A 52 -9.06 -8.72 -15.31
CA GLU A 52 -8.35 -9.36 -16.43
C GLU A 52 -6.87 -9.63 -16.11
N ALA A 53 -6.17 -8.68 -15.47
CA ALA A 53 -4.78 -8.88 -15.05
C ALA A 53 -4.63 -10.04 -14.04
N TYR A 54 -5.57 -10.18 -13.08
CA TYR A 54 -5.57 -11.34 -12.17
C TYR A 54 -5.82 -12.65 -12.92
N LYS A 55 -6.76 -12.66 -13.86
CA LYS A 55 -7.03 -13.83 -14.70
C LYS A 55 -5.82 -14.23 -15.55
N GLU A 56 -5.14 -13.27 -16.20
CA GLU A 56 -3.89 -13.51 -16.94
C GLU A 56 -2.77 -14.07 -16.03
N ALA A 57 -2.75 -13.67 -14.77
CA ALA A 57 -1.83 -14.22 -13.76
C ALA A 57 -2.26 -15.59 -13.21
N GLY A 58 -3.39 -16.17 -13.68
CA GLY A 58 -3.91 -17.47 -13.23
C GLY A 58 -4.57 -17.41 -11.85
N ILE A 59 -4.93 -16.22 -11.36
CA ILE A 59 -5.54 -16.01 -10.04
C ILE A 59 -7.07 -15.98 -10.21
N THR A 60 -7.77 -16.94 -9.59
CA THR A 60 -9.22 -17.13 -9.72
C THR A 60 -9.99 -16.79 -8.44
N ASN A 61 -9.34 -16.76 -7.30
CA ASN A 61 -9.92 -16.43 -5.99
C ASN A 61 -9.85 -14.92 -5.72
N VAL A 62 -10.33 -14.10 -6.65
CA VAL A 62 -10.28 -12.64 -6.60
C VAL A 62 -11.67 -12.05 -6.85
N HIS A 63 -12.02 -11.02 -6.08
CA HIS A 63 -13.26 -10.27 -6.18
C HIS A 63 -12.94 -8.79 -6.36
N GLY A 64 -13.44 -8.18 -7.44
CA GLY A 64 -13.25 -6.77 -7.76
C GLY A 64 -14.48 -5.94 -7.46
N TYR A 65 -14.29 -4.76 -6.89
CA TYR A 65 -15.37 -3.84 -6.53
C TYR A 65 -15.08 -2.42 -7.02
N VAL A 66 -16.12 -1.65 -7.27
CA VAL A 66 -16.00 -0.20 -7.50
C VAL A 66 -16.34 0.52 -6.20
N CYS A 67 -15.37 1.24 -5.65
CA CYS A 67 -15.53 2.04 -4.44
C CYS A 67 -14.40 3.08 -4.37
N ASP A 68 -14.73 4.35 -4.21
CA ASP A 68 -13.75 5.39 -3.85
C ASP A 68 -13.54 5.32 -2.34
N VAL A 69 -12.30 5.09 -1.91
CA VAL A 69 -11.94 4.99 -0.47
C VAL A 69 -12.17 6.28 0.30
N THR A 70 -12.40 7.40 -0.37
CA THR A 70 -12.71 8.70 0.26
C THR A 70 -14.20 8.90 0.54
N ASP A 71 -15.05 8.00 0.07
CA ASP A 71 -16.49 7.98 0.33
C ASP A 71 -16.79 7.00 1.47
N GLU A 72 -17.03 7.55 2.66
CA GLU A 72 -17.22 6.75 3.88
C GLU A 72 -18.43 5.82 3.80
N GLU A 73 -19.55 6.28 3.23
CA GLU A 73 -20.76 5.45 3.13
C GLU A 73 -20.56 4.35 2.09
N ALA A 74 -19.95 4.65 0.94
CA ALA A 74 -19.61 3.63 -0.05
C ALA A 74 -18.66 2.55 0.50
N VAL A 75 -17.72 2.93 1.37
CA VAL A 75 -16.82 1.97 2.04
C VAL A 75 -17.58 1.08 3.02
N LYS A 76 -18.50 1.65 3.82
CA LYS A 76 -19.37 0.86 4.73
C LYS A 76 -20.23 -0.14 3.96
N GLU A 77 -20.86 0.31 2.88
CA GLU A 77 -21.67 -0.54 2.00
C GLU A 77 -20.81 -1.65 1.36
N LEU A 78 -19.59 -1.32 0.94
CA LEU A 78 -18.66 -2.32 0.39
C LEU A 78 -18.30 -3.38 1.42
N VAL A 79 -17.99 -3.01 2.66
CA VAL A 79 -17.67 -3.98 3.73
C VAL A 79 -18.85 -4.90 3.98
N GLN A 80 -20.08 -4.37 4.07
CA GLN A 80 -21.31 -5.19 4.21
C GLN A 80 -21.50 -6.16 3.03
N LYS A 81 -21.26 -5.69 1.80
CA LYS A 81 -21.33 -6.52 0.60
C LYS A 81 -20.28 -7.63 0.62
N ILE A 82 -19.05 -7.32 0.99
CA ILE A 82 -17.97 -8.32 1.14
C ILE A 82 -18.38 -9.39 2.16
N HIS A 83 -18.94 -8.98 3.30
CA HIS A 83 -19.39 -9.92 4.34
C HIS A 83 -20.48 -10.87 3.81
N ALA A 84 -21.41 -10.36 3.03
CA ALA A 84 -22.49 -11.16 2.46
C ALA A 84 -22.02 -12.14 1.37
N GLU A 85 -21.05 -11.74 0.54
CA GLU A 85 -20.60 -12.50 -0.63
C GLU A 85 -19.43 -13.45 -0.33
N VAL A 86 -18.51 -13.04 0.55
CA VAL A 86 -17.20 -13.71 0.76
C VAL A 86 -16.98 -14.10 2.21
N GLY A 87 -17.42 -13.27 3.14
CA GLY A 87 -17.21 -13.43 4.58
C GLY A 87 -16.35 -12.30 5.16
N GLN A 88 -15.83 -12.55 6.35
CA GLN A 88 -15.05 -11.58 7.14
C GLN A 88 -13.77 -11.13 6.43
N ILE A 89 -13.32 -9.91 6.71
CA ILE A 89 -12.05 -9.37 6.25
C ILE A 89 -11.01 -9.59 7.35
N ASP A 90 -10.01 -10.44 7.10
CA ASP A 90 -8.96 -10.75 8.07
C ASP A 90 -7.76 -9.82 7.95
N ILE A 91 -7.47 -9.38 6.71
CA ILE A 91 -6.33 -8.54 6.39
C ILE A 91 -6.82 -7.35 5.55
N LEU A 92 -6.50 -6.13 6.01
CA LEU A 92 -6.68 -4.91 5.23
C LEU A 92 -5.32 -4.37 4.80
N VAL A 93 -5.14 -4.13 3.50
CA VAL A 93 -3.99 -3.40 2.96
C VAL A 93 -4.45 -2.07 2.37
N ASN A 94 -4.19 -0.97 3.05
CA ASN A 94 -4.43 0.38 2.56
C ASN A 94 -3.33 0.77 1.56
N ASN A 95 -3.55 0.44 0.29
CA ASN A 95 -2.60 0.69 -0.80
C ASN A 95 -3.07 1.79 -1.76
N ALA A 96 -4.36 2.06 -1.88
CA ALA A 96 -4.86 3.14 -2.73
C ALA A 96 -4.14 4.47 -2.41
N GLY A 97 -3.66 5.16 -3.42
CA GLY A 97 -2.93 6.40 -3.23
C GLY A 97 -2.66 7.13 -4.54
N ILE A 98 -2.48 8.42 -4.44
CA ILE A 98 -2.16 9.32 -5.56
C ILE A 98 -0.97 10.21 -5.20
N ILE A 99 -0.27 10.67 -6.21
CA ILE A 99 0.80 11.66 -6.04
C ILE A 99 0.62 12.81 -7.04
N LYS A 100 0.66 14.03 -6.53
CA LYS A 100 0.76 15.25 -7.33
C LYS A 100 2.16 15.83 -7.18
N ARG A 101 2.77 16.18 -8.31
CA ARG A 101 4.12 16.77 -8.35
C ARG A 101 4.00 18.23 -8.78
N ILE A 102 3.74 19.09 -7.80
CA ILE A 102 3.50 20.52 -7.98
C ILE A 102 4.31 21.28 -6.92
N PRO A 103 5.08 22.33 -7.29
CA PRO A 103 5.74 23.20 -6.32
C PRO A 103 4.73 23.71 -5.28
N MET A 104 5.11 23.77 -3.99
CA MET A 104 4.18 24.08 -2.90
C MET A 104 3.44 25.40 -3.11
N HIS A 105 4.13 26.45 -3.63
CA HIS A 105 3.54 27.76 -3.86
C HIS A 105 2.59 27.84 -5.07
N GLU A 106 2.60 26.81 -5.92
CA GLU A 106 1.71 26.68 -7.10
C GLU A 106 0.58 25.68 -6.84
N MET A 107 0.69 24.83 -5.80
CA MET A 107 -0.30 23.82 -5.50
C MET A 107 -1.56 24.45 -4.92
N SER A 108 -2.71 24.26 -5.57
CA SER A 108 -3.98 24.72 -5.04
C SER A 108 -4.38 23.95 -3.76
N ARG A 109 -5.19 24.59 -2.90
CA ARG A 109 -5.77 23.92 -1.74
C ARG A 109 -6.55 22.65 -2.12
N ALA A 110 -7.27 22.67 -3.23
CA ALA A 110 -8.06 21.54 -3.69
C ALA A 110 -7.18 20.34 -4.08
N GLU A 111 -6.06 20.58 -4.78
CA GLU A 111 -5.11 19.53 -5.13
C GLU A 111 -4.39 18.97 -3.91
N PHE A 112 -4.02 19.83 -2.96
CA PHE A 112 -3.45 19.39 -1.68
C PHE A 112 -4.45 18.50 -0.94
N GLN A 113 -5.70 18.98 -0.77
CA GLN A 113 -6.76 18.26 -0.06
C GLN A 113 -7.06 16.91 -0.70
N ARG A 114 -7.12 16.83 -2.05
CA ARG A 114 -7.39 15.56 -2.74
C ARG A 114 -6.33 14.50 -2.42
N VAL A 115 -5.06 14.88 -2.28
CA VAL A 115 -4.00 13.94 -1.88
C VAL A 115 -4.18 13.51 -0.42
N ILE A 116 -4.50 14.43 0.48
CA ILE A 116 -4.79 14.11 1.89
C ILE A 116 -5.99 13.17 1.98
N ASP A 117 -7.07 13.44 1.24
CA ASP A 117 -8.27 12.61 1.27
C ASP A 117 -7.99 11.17 0.84
N VAL A 118 -7.24 10.98 -0.24
CA VAL A 118 -6.96 9.63 -0.75
C VAL A 118 -5.91 8.91 0.09
N ASP A 119 -4.79 9.59 0.43
CA ASP A 119 -3.60 8.93 0.97
C ASP A 119 -3.56 8.87 2.52
N LEU A 120 -4.49 9.57 3.20
CA LEU A 120 -4.59 9.60 4.65
C LEU A 120 -6.02 9.33 5.15
N VAL A 121 -7.01 10.10 4.67
CA VAL A 121 -8.40 9.95 5.13
C VAL A 121 -9.00 8.63 4.63
N GLY A 122 -8.74 8.23 3.39
CA GLY A 122 -9.18 6.93 2.85
C GLY A 122 -8.70 5.73 3.67
N PRO A 123 -7.40 5.59 3.99
CA PRO A 123 -6.90 4.59 4.92
C PRO A 123 -7.58 4.61 6.30
N TYR A 124 -7.88 5.79 6.84
CA TYR A 124 -8.64 5.93 8.08
C TYR A 124 -10.06 5.36 7.93
N ILE A 125 -10.79 5.75 6.88
CA ILE A 125 -12.15 5.28 6.60
C ILE A 125 -12.18 3.75 6.47
N CYS A 126 -11.27 3.18 5.67
CA CYS A 126 -11.20 1.74 5.47
C CYS A 126 -10.88 0.99 6.78
N ALA A 127 -9.92 1.50 7.57
CA ALA A 127 -9.59 0.91 8.86
C ALA A 127 -10.77 1.00 9.84
N ALA A 128 -11.42 2.16 9.95
CA ALA A 128 -12.59 2.36 10.81
C ALA A 128 -13.75 1.42 10.46
N ALA A 129 -13.91 1.06 9.18
CA ALA A 129 -14.97 0.16 8.72
C ALA A 129 -14.72 -1.31 9.09
N VAL A 130 -13.46 -1.77 9.18
CA VAL A 130 -13.15 -3.18 9.48
C VAL A 130 -12.80 -3.45 10.95
N VAL A 131 -12.31 -2.44 11.68
CA VAL A 131 -11.87 -2.57 13.08
C VAL A 131 -12.96 -3.12 14.02
N PRO A 132 -14.22 -2.68 13.96
CA PRO A 132 -15.26 -3.19 14.88
C PRO A 132 -15.37 -4.72 14.85
N GLU A 133 -15.41 -5.32 13.67
CA GLU A 133 -15.50 -6.76 13.50
C GLU A 133 -14.19 -7.47 13.93
N MET A 134 -13.02 -6.88 13.62
CA MET A 134 -11.74 -7.40 14.08
C MET A 134 -11.65 -7.39 15.62
N MET A 135 -12.21 -6.37 16.30
CA MET A 135 -12.30 -6.32 17.75
C MET A 135 -13.17 -7.44 18.32
N GLU A 136 -14.33 -7.70 17.73
CA GLU A 136 -15.23 -8.78 18.17
C GLU A 136 -14.55 -10.15 18.10
N ARG A 137 -13.81 -10.40 17.01
CA ARG A 137 -13.06 -11.65 16.80
C ARG A 137 -11.76 -11.72 17.61
N ARG A 138 -11.25 -10.59 18.06
CA ARG A 138 -9.90 -10.41 18.63
C ARG A 138 -8.81 -10.90 17.68
N GLU A 139 -8.95 -10.57 16.40
CA GLU A 139 -8.00 -10.93 15.35
C GLU A 139 -8.12 -9.97 14.16
N GLY A 140 -7.01 -9.41 13.70
CA GLY A 140 -6.96 -8.57 12.51
C GLY A 140 -5.56 -8.09 12.16
N LYS A 141 -5.29 -7.94 10.87
CA LYS A 141 -4.04 -7.38 10.35
C LYS A 141 -4.35 -6.18 9.45
N ILE A 142 -3.77 -5.04 9.76
CA ILE A 142 -3.88 -3.82 8.96
C ILE A 142 -2.48 -3.42 8.50
N ILE A 143 -2.31 -3.26 7.18
CA ILE A 143 -1.05 -2.86 6.56
C ILE A 143 -1.28 -1.56 5.80
N ASN A 144 -0.62 -0.49 6.20
CA ASN A 144 -0.68 0.80 5.52
C ASN A 144 0.52 0.96 4.58
N ILE A 145 0.28 1.22 3.29
CA ILE A 145 1.36 1.54 2.36
C ILE A 145 1.78 3.00 2.57
N CYS A 146 2.76 3.15 3.45
CA CYS A 146 3.45 4.38 3.75
C CYS A 146 4.40 4.78 2.59
N SER A 147 5.50 5.42 2.89
CA SER A 147 6.54 5.79 1.94
C SER A 147 7.82 6.15 2.69
N MET A 148 8.96 6.13 2.01
CA MET A 148 10.13 6.82 2.51
C MET A 148 9.87 8.33 2.73
N MET A 149 8.86 8.91 2.04
CA MET A 149 8.38 10.28 2.29
C MET A 149 7.63 10.43 3.62
N SER A 150 7.43 9.37 4.37
CA SER A 150 7.01 9.47 5.78
C SER A 150 8.13 9.95 6.71
N GLU A 151 9.38 9.97 6.24
CA GLU A 151 10.58 10.42 6.96
C GLU A 151 11.29 11.58 6.26
N LEU A 152 11.25 11.63 4.93
CA LEU A 152 12.00 12.58 4.13
C LEU A 152 11.07 13.56 3.42
N GLY A 153 11.56 14.77 3.25
CA GLY A 153 10.98 15.75 2.32
C GLY A 153 11.63 15.67 0.94
N ARG A 154 10.84 15.95 -0.10
CA ARG A 154 11.32 16.15 -1.46
C ARG A 154 10.53 17.28 -2.11
N GLU A 155 11.16 18.00 -3.01
CA GLU A 155 10.52 19.03 -3.82
C GLU A 155 9.28 18.51 -4.54
N THR A 156 8.29 19.36 -4.70
CA THR A 156 7.04 19.15 -5.46
C THR A 156 6.06 18.11 -4.92
N VAL A 157 6.30 17.49 -3.77
CA VAL A 157 5.44 16.44 -3.20
C VAL A 157 4.95 16.76 -1.78
N SER A 158 4.77 18.03 -1.44
CA SER A 158 4.39 18.47 -0.09
C SER A 158 3.12 17.80 0.44
N ALA A 159 2.05 17.72 -0.36
CA ALA A 159 0.80 17.06 0.03
C ALA A 159 1.01 15.55 0.27
N TYR A 160 1.76 14.89 -0.62
CA TYR A 160 2.05 13.46 -0.50
C TYR A 160 2.89 13.15 0.75
N ALA A 161 3.94 13.93 1.00
CA ALA A 161 4.79 13.76 2.18
C ALA A 161 3.99 14.01 3.48
N ALA A 162 3.14 15.04 3.51
CA ALA A 162 2.24 15.30 4.63
C ALA A 162 1.28 14.13 4.88
N ALA A 163 0.63 13.61 3.83
CA ALA A 163 -0.26 12.47 3.94
C ALA A 163 0.46 11.21 4.43
N LYS A 164 1.64 10.89 3.87
CA LYS A 164 2.40 9.69 4.27
C LYS A 164 3.04 9.81 5.65
N GLY A 165 3.41 11.03 6.08
CA GLY A 165 3.78 11.32 7.47
C GLY A 165 2.62 11.12 8.44
N GLY A 166 1.42 11.62 8.07
CA GLY A 166 0.17 11.40 8.81
C GLY A 166 -0.19 9.91 8.88
N LEU A 167 -0.08 9.18 7.77
CA LEU A 167 -0.38 7.73 7.71
C LEU A 167 0.55 6.90 8.61
N LYS A 168 1.84 7.29 8.70
CA LYS A 168 2.77 6.71 9.67
C LYS A 168 2.26 6.88 11.10
N MET A 169 1.78 8.08 11.47
CA MET A 169 1.24 8.32 12.81
C MET A 169 -0.11 7.63 13.02
N LEU A 170 -0.98 7.59 12.02
CA LEU A 170 -2.23 6.83 12.07
C LEU A 170 -1.96 5.32 12.32
N THR A 171 -0.95 4.74 11.68
CA THR A 171 -0.53 3.35 11.92
C THR A 171 -0.21 3.10 13.39
N ARG A 172 0.52 4.01 14.03
CA ARG A 172 0.87 3.92 15.46
C ARG A 172 -0.34 4.11 16.36
N ASN A 173 -1.26 4.99 15.97
CA ASN A 173 -2.47 5.24 16.74
C ASN A 173 -3.41 4.04 16.73
N ILE A 174 -3.64 3.43 15.56
CA ILE A 174 -4.43 2.19 15.44
C ILE A 174 -3.80 1.07 16.30
N CYS A 175 -2.48 0.91 16.27
CA CYS A 175 -1.78 -0.02 17.16
C CYS A 175 -2.06 0.28 18.65
N SER A 176 -2.00 1.55 19.05
CA SER A 176 -2.21 1.97 20.43
C SER A 176 -3.63 1.74 20.93
N GLU A 177 -4.63 1.97 20.06
CA GLU A 177 -6.04 1.86 20.43
C GLU A 177 -6.56 0.42 20.40
N TYR A 178 -6.05 -0.41 19.48
CA TYR A 178 -6.64 -1.71 19.20
C TYR A 178 -5.70 -2.91 19.44
N GLY A 179 -4.49 -2.67 19.90
CA GLY A 179 -3.52 -3.74 20.17
C GLY A 179 -4.01 -4.76 21.22
N GLU A 180 -4.78 -4.32 22.21
CA GLU A 180 -5.37 -5.20 23.23
C GLU A 180 -6.40 -6.20 22.67
N TYR A 181 -6.95 -5.90 21.48
CA TYR A 181 -7.87 -6.78 20.74
C TYR A 181 -7.13 -7.72 19.79
N ASN A 182 -5.82 -7.88 19.95
CA ASN A 182 -4.99 -8.68 19.04
C ASN A 182 -5.06 -8.23 17.57
N ILE A 183 -5.16 -6.92 17.37
CA ILE A 183 -5.11 -6.29 16.03
C ILE A 183 -3.72 -5.69 15.86
N GLN A 184 -3.00 -6.11 14.82
CA GLN A 184 -1.72 -5.53 14.47
C GLN A 184 -1.91 -4.57 13.28
N CYS A 185 -1.49 -3.32 13.48
CA CYS A 185 -1.43 -2.31 12.43
C CYS A 185 0.02 -1.91 12.19
N ASN A 186 0.52 -2.18 10.99
CA ASN A 186 1.89 -1.86 10.60
C ASN A 186 1.91 -1.15 9.25
N GLY A 187 3.03 -0.54 8.92
CA GLY A 187 3.25 0.08 7.62
C GLY A 187 4.34 -0.61 6.81
N ILE A 188 4.22 -0.56 5.51
CA ILE A 188 5.34 -0.76 4.58
C ILE A 188 5.71 0.61 4.04
N GLY A 189 6.98 0.97 4.10
CA GLY A 189 7.52 2.22 3.56
C GLY A 189 8.35 1.97 2.30
N PRO A 190 7.74 1.94 1.10
CA PRO A 190 8.49 1.74 -0.13
C PRO A 190 9.44 2.89 -0.43
N GLY A 191 10.59 2.55 -1.03
CA GLY A 191 11.42 3.49 -1.75
C GLY A 191 10.87 3.80 -3.14
N TYR A 192 11.73 3.86 -4.13
CA TYR A 192 11.34 4.06 -5.53
C TYR A 192 11.04 2.74 -6.21
N ILE A 193 9.77 2.52 -6.52
CA ILE A 193 9.26 1.27 -7.09
C ILE A 193 8.96 1.48 -8.59
N ALA A 194 9.36 0.52 -9.41
CA ALA A 194 9.15 0.51 -10.86
C ALA A 194 7.72 0.11 -11.22
N THR A 195 6.78 1.05 -11.11
CA THR A 195 5.37 0.86 -11.44
C THR A 195 5.00 1.60 -12.74
N PRO A 196 3.82 1.36 -13.33
CA PRO A 196 3.30 2.18 -14.42
C PRO A 196 3.25 3.68 -14.10
N GLN A 197 2.91 4.06 -12.86
CA GLN A 197 2.86 5.45 -12.39
C GLN A 197 4.24 6.14 -12.41
N THR A 198 5.32 5.39 -12.30
CA THR A 198 6.70 5.89 -12.31
C THR A 198 7.40 5.68 -13.64
N ALA A 199 6.75 5.03 -14.63
CA ALA A 199 7.35 4.73 -15.93
C ALA A 199 7.90 5.99 -16.63
N PRO A 200 7.18 7.13 -16.70
CA PRO A 200 7.70 8.34 -17.37
C PRO A 200 9.01 8.87 -16.78
N LEU A 201 9.27 8.58 -15.49
CA LEU A 201 10.50 9.01 -14.81
C LEU A 201 11.72 8.11 -15.09
N ARG A 202 11.51 7.01 -15.82
CA ARG A 202 12.49 5.98 -16.16
C ARG A 202 12.69 5.82 -17.67
N GLU A 203 11.94 6.56 -18.47
CA GLU A 203 12.06 6.53 -19.94
C GLU A 203 13.44 7.03 -20.37
N ARG A 204 13.98 6.37 -21.41
CA ARG A 204 15.23 6.82 -22.01
C ARG A 204 15.00 8.15 -22.73
N GLN A 205 15.99 9.04 -22.63
CA GLN A 205 16.00 10.28 -23.42
C GLN A 205 16.22 9.95 -24.92
N PRO A 206 15.91 10.88 -25.82
CA PRO A 206 16.10 10.67 -27.28
C PRO A 206 17.54 10.33 -27.70
N ASP A 207 18.53 10.75 -26.90
CA ASP A 207 19.97 10.44 -27.09
C ASP A 207 20.39 9.09 -26.50
N GLY A 208 19.43 8.30 -25.98
CA GLY A 208 19.66 7.01 -25.34
C GLY A 208 20.13 7.09 -23.88
N SER A 209 20.37 8.27 -23.34
CA SER A 209 20.76 8.46 -21.94
C SER A 209 19.60 8.14 -20.97
N ARG A 210 19.94 7.94 -19.71
CA ARG A 210 18.93 7.79 -18.65
C ARG A 210 18.22 9.12 -18.40
N HIS A 211 16.92 9.02 -18.04
CA HIS A 211 16.21 10.19 -17.52
C HIS A 211 16.98 10.76 -16.30
N PRO A 212 17.13 12.11 -16.19
CA PRO A 212 17.89 12.72 -15.07
C PRO A 212 17.41 12.26 -13.68
N PHE A 213 16.09 12.11 -13.52
CA PHE A 213 15.49 11.62 -12.29
C PHE A 213 15.83 10.14 -12.01
N ASP A 214 15.87 9.28 -13.02
CA ASP A 214 16.33 7.89 -12.90
C ASP A 214 17.78 7.84 -12.42
N SER A 215 18.66 8.62 -13.02
CA SER A 215 20.07 8.73 -12.62
C SER A 215 20.21 9.21 -11.16
N PHE A 216 19.42 10.22 -10.78
CA PHE A 216 19.39 10.72 -9.41
C PHE A 216 18.98 9.64 -8.40
N ILE A 217 17.88 8.92 -8.68
CA ILE A 217 17.36 7.88 -7.78
C ILE A 217 18.35 6.72 -7.65
N CYS A 218 18.89 6.23 -8.77
CA CYS A 218 19.89 5.16 -8.74
C CYS A 218 21.16 5.56 -7.96
N ALA A 219 21.57 6.83 -8.02
CA ALA A 219 22.71 7.34 -7.25
C ALA A 219 22.42 7.47 -5.75
N LYS A 220 21.18 7.78 -5.37
CA LYS A 220 20.75 7.96 -3.98
C LYS A 220 20.32 6.65 -3.29
N THR A 221 20.04 5.60 -4.04
CA THR A 221 19.66 4.29 -3.50
C THR A 221 20.89 3.38 -3.44
N PRO A 222 21.30 2.85 -2.28
CA PRO A 222 22.43 1.91 -2.19
C PRO A 222 22.32 0.71 -3.13
N ALA A 223 21.12 0.17 -3.33
CA ALA A 223 20.86 -0.90 -4.28
C ALA A 223 21.13 -0.49 -5.75
N GLY A 224 21.29 0.79 -6.06
CA GLY A 224 21.64 1.32 -7.37
C GLY A 224 20.57 1.19 -8.46
N ARG A 225 19.32 0.92 -8.06
CA ARG A 225 18.20 0.65 -8.97
C ARG A 225 16.85 1.03 -8.36
N TRP A 226 15.86 1.11 -9.20
CA TRP A 226 14.46 1.03 -8.76
C TRP A 226 14.17 -0.39 -8.29
N LEU A 227 13.31 -0.51 -7.29
CA LEU A 227 12.84 -1.81 -6.81
C LEU A 227 11.67 -2.30 -7.67
N ASP A 228 11.53 -3.61 -7.77
CA ASP A 228 10.38 -4.22 -8.41
C ASP A 228 9.20 -4.28 -7.45
N PRO A 229 7.94 -4.09 -7.90
CA PRO A 229 6.77 -4.22 -7.04
C PRO A 229 6.68 -5.56 -6.29
N SER A 230 7.17 -6.66 -6.87
CA SER A 230 7.18 -7.98 -6.23
C SER A 230 8.06 -8.04 -4.97
N GLU A 231 9.05 -7.16 -4.84
CA GLU A 231 9.91 -7.09 -3.65
C GLU A 231 9.16 -6.63 -2.39
N LEU A 232 7.95 -6.08 -2.55
CA LEU A 232 7.06 -5.72 -1.44
C LEU A 232 6.18 -6.90 -0.98
N GLY A 233 6.11 -7.97 -1.77
CA GLY A 233 5.28 -9.14 -1.49
C GLY A 233 5.69 -9.86 -0.20
N GLY A 234 6.97 -10.24 -0.08
CA GLY A 234 7.47 -10.92 1.12
C GLY A 234 7.27 -10.13 2.42
N PRO A 235 7.65 -8.85 2.47
CA PRO A 235 7.31 -7.94 3.59
C PRO A 235 5.82 -7.90 3.92
N ALA A 236 4.95 -7.85 2.90
CA ALA A 236 3.50 -7.83 3.10
C ALA A 236 2.99 -9.17 3.68
N VAL A 237 3.46 -10.31 3.17
CA VAL A 237 3.14 -11.64 3.72
C VAL A 237 3.59 -11.75 5.17
N PHE A 238 4.80 -11.29 5.51
CA PHE A 238 5.28 -11.25 6.89
C PHE A 238 4.31 -10.48 7.78
N LEU A 239 3.96 -9.24 7.41
CA LEU A 239 3.08 -8.39 8.22
C LEU A 239 1.62 -8.88 8.27
N ALA A 240 1.17 -9.66 7.29
CA ALA A 240 -0.16 -10.24 7.23
C ALA A 240 -0.30 -11.56 8.00
N SER A 241 0.81 -12.23 8.33
CA SER A 241 0.86 -13.58 8.88
C SER A 241 1.13 -13.61 10.39
N HIS A 242 1.05 -14.80 10.98
CA HIS A 242 1.40 -15.05 12.40
C HIS A 242 2.89 -14.79 12.69
N ALA A 243 3.75 -14.73 11.68
CA ALA A 243 5.16 -14.39 11.86
C ALA A 243 5.38 -12.99 12.44
N SER A 244 4.37 -12.12 12.36
CA SER A 244 4.42 -10.73 12.83
C SER A 244 3.51 -10.42 14.02
N ASP A 245 3.00 -11.41 14.76
CA ASP A 245 2.02 -11.19 15.85
C ASP A 245 2.53 -10.23 16.94
N ALA A 246 3.84 -10.21 17.19
CA ALA A 246 4.45 -9.28 18.15
C ALA A 246 4.94 -7.96 17.51
N VAL A 247 4.78 -7.78 16.20
CA VAL A 247 5.16 -6.54 15.48
C VAL A 247 3.93 -5.68 15.34
N ASN A 248 3.89 -4.52 16.00
CA ASN A 248 2.74 -3.62 15.96
C ASN A 248 3.19 -2.15 16.02
N GLY A 249 2.59 -1.29 15.22
CA GLY A 249 2.91 0.14 15.13
C GLY A 249 4.23 0.44 14.39
N HIS A 250 4.85 -0.55 13.71
CA HIS A 250 6.12 -0.42 13.02
C HIS A 250 5.94 -0.04 11.54
N ILE A 251 6.89 0.72 11.00
CA ILE A 251 6.99 0.95 9.56
C ILE A 251 8.21 0.20 9.04
N LEU A 252 7.97 -0.86 8.27
CA LEU A 252 9.02 -1.63 7.61
C LEU A 252 9.40 -0.96 6.29
N TYR A 253 10.57 -0.33 6.26
CA TYR A 253 11.06 0.32 5.04
C TYR A 253 11.64 -0.70 4.07
N VAL A 254 11.09 -0.72 2.85
CA VAL A 254 11.51 -1.57 1.74
C VAL A 254 11.94 -0.62 0.62
N ASP A 255 13.13 -0.05 0.77
CA ASP A 255 13.56 1.15 0.05
C ASP A 255 14.92 1.02 -0.65
N GLY A 256 15.51 -0.18 -0.66
CA GLY A 256 16.83 -0.42 -1.21
C GLY A 256 17.97 0.28 -0.44
N GLY A 257 17.67 0.70 0.79
CA GLY A 257 18.61 1.32 1.72
C GLY A 257 18.69 2.85 1.64
N ILE A 258 17.76 3.51 0.92
CA ILE A 258 17.85 4.97 0.70
C ILE A 258 17.76 5.77 2.01
N LEU A 259 16.97 5.33 3.00
CA LEU A 259 16.84 5.97 4.30
C LEU A 259 18.06 5.77 5.20
N ALA A 260 18.85 4.74 4.96
CA ALA A 260 20.04 4.42 5.75
C ALA A 260 21.33 4.98 5.15
N TYR A 261 21.24 5.82 4.10
CA TYR A 261 22.38 6.11 3.25
C TYR A 261 22.70 7.61 3.14
N ILE A 262 23.92 7.98 3.54
CA ILE A 262 24.40 9.36 3.47
C ILE A 262 24.93 9.76 2.07
N GLY A 263 25.36 8.80 1.26
CA GLY A 263 25.96 9.05 -0.06
C GLY A 263 27.26 8.26 -0.29
N LYS A 264 27.70 8.17 -1.56
CA LYS A 264 29.02 7.59 -1.90
C LYS A 264 30.14 8.55 -1.54
N GLN A 265 31.23 8.00 -0.99
CA GLN A 265 32.46 8.78 -0.86
C GLN A 265 33.00 9.17 -2.25
N PRO A 266 33.50 10.40 -2.43
CA PRO A 266 34.30 10.74 -3.58
C PRO A 266 35.50 9.78 -3.67
N LYS A 267 35.78 9.31 -4.91
CA LYS A 267 36.99 8.52 -5.18
C LYS A 267 38.16 9.43 -5.41
#